data_2bd3416b5d9ac98fbd8aa9e29735bca9
#
_entry.id   2bd3416b5d9ac98fbd8aa9e29735bca9
#
_cell.length_a   1.000
_cell.length_b   1.000
_cell.length_c   1.000
_cell.angle_alpha   90.00
_cell.angle_beta   90.00
_cell.angle_gamma   90.00
#
_symmetry.space_group_name_H-M   'P 1'
#
loop_
_entity.id
_entity.type
_entity.pdbx_description
1 polymer ?
#
loop_
_entity_poly.entity_id
_entity_poly.type
_entity_poly.pdbx_seq_one_letter_code
_entity_poly.pdbx_strand_id
1 'polypeptide(L)'
;MDYTFESGWGLPDLEEDTDDDQGSEEQKGIIRQRYVEEVQAWFEREKPYLREDLRLTDLQRIFPMSRSYLSQLFNKELGYSFSDYVNHFRVEESKRLLEAEPLASIQEIAERSGFHSISTFRRAFIKQTGVIPSEYRRDGNESI
;
A
#
# COMPACT_ATOMS: atom_id res chain seq x y z
N MET A 1 -8.90 7.49 14.95
CA MET A 1 -8.33 8.44 14.03
C MET A 1 -9.23 8.63 12.83
N ASP A 2 -9.43 9.84 12.48
CA ASP A 2 -10.39 10.19 11.47
C ASP A 2 -9.73 10.36 10.12
N TYR A 3 -10.00 9.47 9.21
CA TYR A 3 -9.42 9.53 7.87
C TYR A 3 -10.36 10.23 6.89
N THR A 4 -10.98 11.29 7.36
CA THR A 4 -11.89 12.01 6.47
C THR A 4 -11.15 12.73 5.37
N PHE A 5 -11.73 12.70 4.19
CA PHE A 5 -11.19 13.43 3.06
C PHE A 5 -11.46 14.92 3.25
N GLU A 6 -10.42 15.71 3.17
CA GLU A 6 -10.56 17.15 3.33
C GLU A 6 -11.08 17.76 2.05
N SER A 7 -12.22 18.40 2.13
CA SER A 7 -12.82 19.03 0.98
C SER A 7 -11.96 20.13 0.36
N GLY A 8 -11.00 20.63 1.12
CA GLY A 8 -10.08 21.65 0.64
C GLY A 8 -9.13 21.21 -0.46
N TRP A 9 -9.10 19.92 -0.77
CA TRP A 9 -8.26 19.45 -1.87
C TRP A 9 -8.78 19.90 -3.22
N GLY A 10 -10.06 20.23 -3.32
CA GLY A 10 -10.62 20.73 -4.55
C GLY A 10 -10.67 19.73 -5.69
N LEU A 11 -10.61 18.45 -5.39
CA LEU A 11 -10.67 17.42 -6.42
C LEU A 11 -12.11 17.01 -6.69
N PRO A 12 -12.46 16.79 -7.94
CA PRO A 12 -13.82 16.38 -8.29
C PRO A 12 -14.09 14.95 -7.87
N ASP A 13 -15.37 14.63 -7.75
CA ASP A 13 -15.81 13.28 -7.50
C ASP A 13 -15.74 12.51 -8.80
N LEU A 14 -14.83 11.59 -8.93
CA LEU A 14 -14.60 10.85 -10.15
C LEU A 14 -15.67 9.80 -10.43
N GLU A 15 -16.49 9.47 -9.43
CA GLU A 15 -17.57 8.52 -9.66
C GLU A 15 -18.64 9.08 -10.58
N GLU A 16 -18.77 10.38 -10.59
CA GLU A 16 -19.75 11.04 -11.44
C GLU A 16 -19.23 11.36 -12.81
N ASP A 17 -17.95 11.17 -13.03
CA ASP A 17 -17.34 11.44 -14.31
C ASP A 17 -17.52 10.23 -15.21
N THR A 18 -18.72 10.07 -15.73
CA THR A 18 -19.01 8.92 -16.55
C THR A 18 -18.59 9.16 -18.00
N ASP A 19 -19.46 9.81 -18.74
CA ASP A 19 -19.26 9.86 -20.17
C ASP A 19 -19.18 11.25 -20.72
N ASP A 20 -19.38 12.20 -19.87
CA ASP A 20 -19.58 13.54 -20.36
C ASP A 20 -18.33 14.24 -20.78
N ASP A 21 -17.23 13.58 -20.63
CA ASP A 21 -16.03 14.17 -21.14
C ASP A 21 -15.83 15.59 -20.64
N GLN A 22 -16.03 15.74 -19.36
CA GLN A 22 -16.00 17.04 -18.71
C GLN A 22 -14.62 17.67 -18.70
N GLY A 23 -13.62 16.99 -19.14
CA GLY A 23 -12.28 17.53 -19.23
C GLY A 23 -11.52 16.85 -20.33
N SER A 24 -10.45 17.47 -20.77
CA SER A 24 -9.54 16.85 -21.72
C SER A 24 -8.84 15.66 -21.08
N GLU A 25 -8.25 14.80 -21.90
CA GLU A 25 -7.44 13.71 -21.41
C GLU A 25 -6.28 14.22 -20.56
N GLU A 26 -5.77 15.39 -20.93
CA GLU A 26 -4.70 16.01 -20.16
C GLU A 26 -5.18 16.39 -18.77
N GLN A 27 -6.38 16.97 -18.64
CA GLN A 27 -6.92 17.33 -17.33
C GLN A 27 -7.22 16.09 -16.48
N LYS A 28 -7.75 15.05 -17.11
CA LYS A 28 -8.01 13.79 -16.41
C LYS A 28 -6.72 13.17 -15.92
N GLY A 29 -5.67 13.28 -16.72
CA GLY A 29 -4.35 12.79 -16.32
C GLY A 29 -3.79 13.53 -15.12
N ILE A 30 -3.98 14.84 -15.07
CA ILE A 30 -3.54 15.66 -13.94
C ILE A 30 -4.27 15.24 -12.67
N ILE A 31 -5.58 15.01 -12.76
CA ILE A 31 -6.38 14.58 -11.61
C ILE A 31 -5.93 13.21 -11.12
N ARG A 32 -5.71 12.26 -12.05
CA ARG A 32 -5.23 10.93 -11.68
C ARG A 32 -3.89 11.01 -10.96
N GLN A 33 -2.98 11.80 -11.50
CA GLN A 33 -1.65 11.95 -10.89
C GLN A 33 -1.76 12.53 -9.49
N ARG A 34 -2.65 13.46 -9.26
CA ARG A 34 -2.87 14.03 -7.95
C ARG A 34 -3.36 13.00 -6.95
N TYR A 35 -4.28 12.13 -7.37
CA TYR A 35 -4.75 11.05 -6.51
C TYR A 35 -3.66 10.04 -6.23
N VAL A 36 -2.82 9.74 -7.21
CA VAL A 36 -1.66 8.86 -7.00
C VAL A 36 -0.78 9.42 -5.89
N GLU A 37 -0.45 10.69 -5.97
CA GLU A 37 0.40 11.34 -4.97
C GLU A 37 -0.22 11.33 -3.59
N GLU A 38 -1.54 11.55 -3.52
CA GLU A 38 -2.23 11.56 -2.24
C GLU A 38 -2.31 10.17 -1.61
N VAL A 39 -2.51 9.15 -2.43
CA VAL A 39 -2.51 7.77 -1.94
C VAL A 39 -1.13 7.40 -1.41
N GLN A 40 -0.10 7.74 -2.16
CA GLN A 40 1.28 7.46 -1.74
C GLN A 40 1.62 8.17 -0.43
N ALA A 41 1.24 9.43 -0.32
CA ALA A 41 1.49 10.22 0.89
C ALA A 41 0.75 9.64 2.08
N TRP A 42 -0.47 9.16 1.87
CA TRP A 42 -1.27 8.56 2.92
C TRP A 42 -0.63 7.26 3.43
N PHE A 43 -0.15 6.43 2.50
CA PHE A 43 0.53 5.19 2.89
C PHE A 43 1.78 5.46 3.70
N GLU A 44 2.54 6.47 3.34
CA GLU A 44 3.77 6.81 4.05
C GLU A 44 3.51 7.45 5.41
N ARG A 45 2.52 8.32 5.46
CA ARG A 45 2.23 9.08 6.69
C ARG A 45 1.49 8.24 7.72
N GLU A 46 0.43 7.57 7.29
CA GLU A 46 -0.45 6.85 8.21
C GLU A 46 -0.11 5.38 8.37
N LYS A 47 0.68 4.84 7.45
CA LYS A 47 1.09 3.43 7.46
C LYS A 47 -0.08 2.47 7.65
N PRO A 48 -1.14 2.61 6.84
CA PRO A 48 -2.32 1.77 7.00
C PRO A 48 -2.05 0.29 6.76
N TYR A 49 -0.98 -0.01 6.03
CA TYR A 49 -0.59 -1.39 5.73
C TYR A 49 -0.20 -2.18 6.99
N LEU A 50 0.04 -1.52 8.11
CA LEU A 50 0.34 -2.22 9.36
C LEU A 50 -0.90 -2.85 9.99
N ARG A 51 -2.08 -2.49 9.51
CA ARG A 51 -3.32 -3.14 9.91
C ARG A 51 -3.53 -4.37 9.04
N GLU A 52 -3.71 -5.52 9.67
CA GLU A 52 -3.88 -6.77 8.93
C GLU A 52 -5.20 -6.82 8.14
N ASP A 53 -6.18 -6.04 8.54
CA ASP A 53 -7.51 -6.03 7.93
C ASP A 53 -7.72 -4.91 6.93
N LEU A 54 -6.67 -4.26 6.48
CA LEU A 54 -6.80 -3.17 5.52
C LEU A 54 -7.40 -3.68 4.20
N ARG A 55 -8.42 -2.98 3.73
CA ARG A 55 -9.14 -3.33 2.51
C ARG A 55 -9.27 -2.13 1.59
N LEU A 56 -9.49 -2.40 0.32
CA LEU A 56 -9.70 -1.34 -0.66
C LEU A 56 -10.90 -0.47 -0.29
N THR A 57 -11.93 -1.06 0.32
CA THR A 57 -13.10 -0.30 0.75
C THR A 57 -12.77 0.74 1.83
N ASP A 58 -11.69 0.53 2.59
CA ASP A 58 -11.27 1.53 3.56
C ASP A 58 -10.81 2.81 2.88
N LEU A 59 -10.22 2.70 1.71
CA LEU A 59 -9.78 3.85 0.94
C LEU A 59 -10.95 4.66 0.41
N GLN A 60 -12.10 4.02 0.19
CA GLN A 60 -13.29 4.73 -0.27
C GLN A 60 -13.84 5.70 0.77
N ARG A 61 -13.48 5.52 2.04
CA ARG A 61 -13.85 6.46 3.10
C ARG A 61 -12.98 7.71 3.08
N ILE A 62 -11.82 7.62 2.45
CA ILE A 62 -10.84 8.68 2.45
C ILE A 62 -10.83 9.40 1.10
N PHE A 63 -10.90 8.64 0.03
CA PHE A 63 -10.85 9.16 -1.33
C PHE A 63 -12.21 8.99 -2.02
N PRO A 64 -12.76 10.07 -2.57
CA PRO A 64 -14.12 10.04 -3.14
C PRO A 64 -14.14 9.44 -4.54
N MET A 65 -13.93 8.15 -4.62
CA MET A 65 -13.92 7.46 -5.91
C MET A 65 -14.46 6.05 -5.76
N SER A 66 -14.92 5.48 -6.87
CA SER A 66 -15.49 4.15 -6.86
C SER A 66 -14.39 3.10 -6.63
N ARG A 67 -14.83 1.92 -6.19
CA ARG A 67 -13.93 0.80 -6.02
C ARG A 67 -13.23 0.45 -7.35
N SER A 68 -13.99 0.50 -8.43
CA SER A 68 -13.44 0.21 -9.75
C SER A 68 -12.37 1.20 -10.16
N TYR A 69 -12.59 2.46 -9.89
CA TYR A 69 -11.61 3.50 -10.20
C TYR A 69 -10.35 3.31 -9.35
N LEU A 70 -10.53 3.04 -8.04
CA LEU A 70 -9.39 2.78 -7.16
C LEU A 70 -8.56 1.60 -7.66
N SER A 71 -9.24 0.52 -8.03
CA SER A 71 -8.55 -0.66 -8.54
C SER A 71 -7.72 -0.33 -9.78
N GLN A 72 -8.29 0.45 -10.68
CA GLN A 72 -7.57 0.88 -11.88
C GLN A 72 -6.41 1.81 -11.56
N LEU A 73 -6.59 2.67 -10.56
CA LEU A 73 -5.53 3.57 -10.14
C LEU A 73 -4.29 2.77 -9.70
N PHE A 74 -4.51 1.75 -8.87
CA PHE A 74 -3.42 0.90 -8.44
C PHE A 74 -2.79 0.15 -9.61
N ASN A 75 -3.60 -0.54 -10.39
CA ASN A 75 -3.08 -1.40 -11.45
C ASN A 75 -2.41 -0.62 -12.58
N LYS A 76 -2.96 0.51 -12.95
CA LYS A 76 -2.47 1.25 -14.11
C LYS A 76 -1.47 2.33 -13.76
N GLU A 77 -1.70 3.05 -12.68
CA GLU A 77 -0.84 4.18 -12.33
C GLU A 77 0.26 3.79 -11.36
N LEU A 78 -0.06 2.98 -10.36
CA LEU A 78 0.92 2.53 -9.38
C LEU A 78 1.62 1.25 -9.78
N GLY A 79 1.06 0.51 -10.74
CA GLY A 79 1.71 -0.67 -11.29
C GLY A 79 1.55 -1.94 -10.46
N TYR A 80 0.65 -1.94 -9.49
CA TYR A 80 0.42 -3.07 -8.60
C TYR A 80 -1.06 -3.26 -8.37
N SER A 81 -1.49 -4.49 -8.15
CA SER A 81 -2.81 -4.68 -7.54
C SER A 81 -2.76 -4.06 -6.14
N PHE A 82 -3.92 -3.75 -5.58
CA PHE A 82 -3.97 -3.22 -4.22
C PHE A 82 -3.27 -4.15 -3.23
N SER A 83 -3.54 -5.46 -3.33
CA SER A 83 -2.91 -6.44 -2.46
C SER A 83 -1.39 -6.44 -2.56
N ASP A 84 -0.87 -6.38 -3.78
CA ASP A 84 0.56 -6.37 -3.99
C ASP A 84 1.19 -5.08 -3.51
N TYR A 85 0.48 -3.96 -3.67
CA TYR A 85 0.96 -2.68 -3.19
C TYR A 85 1.08 -2.69 -1.67
N VAL A 86 0.05 -3.17 -0.99
CA VAL A 86 0.06 -3.30 0.47
C VAL A 86 1.18 -4.23 0.91
N ASN A 87 1.30 -5.38 0.26
CA ASN A 87 2.33 -6.35 0.62
C ASN A 87 3.73 -5.81 0.41
N HIS A 88 3.93 -4.97 -0.60
CA HIS A 88 5.22 -4.33 -0.82
C HIS A 88 5.64 -3.53 0.42
N PHE A 89 4.74 -2.69 0.93
CA PHE A 89 5.04 -1.90 2.12
C PHE A 89 5.25 -2.77 3.36
N ARG A 90 4.44 -3.82 3.50
CA ARG A 90 4.58 -4.74 4.63
C ARG A 90 5.92 -5.46 4.60
N VAL A 91 6.37 -5.89 3.42
CA VAL A 91 7.66 -6.56 3.29
C VAL A 91 8.79 -5.58 3.61
N GLU A 92 8.70 -4.34 3.14
CA GLU A 92 9.72 -3.34 3.45
C GLU A 92 9.82 -3.08 4.95
N GLU A 93 8.68 -3.02 5.65
CA GLU A 93 8.69 -2.87 7.10
C GLU A 93 9.30 -4.10 7.77
N SER A 94 8.99 -5.29 7.26
CA SER A 94 9.57 -6.53 7.83
C SER A 94 11.08 -6.56 7.66
N LYS A 95 11.59 -6.07 6.54
CA LYS A 95 13.04 -6.00 6.33
C LYS A 95 13.69 -5.10 7.36
N ARG A 96 13.08 -3.97 7.62
CA ARG A 96 13.57 -3.03 8.63
C ARG A 96 13.61 -3.70 10.01
N LEU A 97 12.55 -4.43 10.36
CA LEU A 97 12.47 -5.12 11.67
C LEU A 97 13.45 -6.27 11.76
N LEU A 98 13.63 -7.03 10.69
CA LEU A 98 14.60 -8.13 10.68
C LEU A 98 16.01 -7.64 10.95
N GLU A 99 16.33 -6.45 10.48
CA GLU A 99 17.65 -5.86 10.69
C GLU A 99 17.76 -5.19 12.05
N ALA A 100 16.73 -4.48 12.48
CA ALA A 100 16.77 -3.69 13.71
C ALA A 100 16.57 -4.53 14.97
N GLU A 101 15.86 -5.64 14.88
CA GLU A 101 15.51 -6.45 16.04
C GLU A 101 15.87 -7.92 15.81
N PRO A 102 17.15 -8.24 15.91
CA PRO A 102 17.62 -9.60 15.57
C PRO A 102 17.09 -10.70 16.50
N LEU A 103 16.59 -10.34 17.69
CA LEU A 103 16.05 -11.32 18.62
C LEU A 103 14.55 -11.54 18.48
N ALA A 104 13.85 -10.71 17.70
CA ALA A 104 12.43 -10.91 17.51
C ALA A 104 12.17 -12.15 16.66
N SER A 105 11.12 -12.89 16.99
CA SER A 105 10.79 -14.10 16.23
C SER A 105 10.23 -13.70 14.85
N ILE A 106 10.31 -14.64 13.91
CA ILE A 106 9.75 -14.42 12.57
C ILE A 106 8.23 -14.19 12.68
N GLN A 107 7.58 -14.91 13.57
CA GLN A 107 6.15 -14.73 13.83
C GLN A 107 5.85 -13.30 14.29
N GLU A 108 6.62 -12.81 15.24
CA GLU A 108 6.43 -11.46 15.75
C GLU A 108 6.62 -10.42 14.65
N ILE A 109 7.65 -10.60 13.84
CA ILE A 109 7.93 -9.68 12.75
C ILE A 109 6.79 -9.67 11.72
N ALA A 110 6.24 -10.86 11.40
CA ALA A 110 5.10 -10.96 10.51
C ALA A 110 3.91 -10.13 11.03
N GLU A 111 3.60 -10.30 12.29
CA GLU A 111 2.48 -9.61 12.93
C GLU A 111 2.70 -8.10 12.95
N ARG A 112 3.87 -7.67 13.35
CA ARG A 112 4.19 -6.23 13.45
C ARG A 112 4.28 -5.56 12.10
N SER A 113 4.46 -6.33 11.04
CA SER A 113 4.50 -5.82 9.68
C SER A 113 3.12 -5.78 9.01
N GLY A 114 2.08 -6.23 9.72
CA GLY A 114 0.71 -6.17 9.22
C GLY A 114 0.20 -7.46 8.58
N PHE A 115 0.99 -8.53 8.56
CA PHE A 115 0.52 -9.81 8.02
C PHE A 115 -0.31 -10.55 9.06
N HIS A 116 -1.41 -11.17 8.60
CA HIS A 116 -2.27 -11.89 9.52
C HIS A 116 -1.79 -13.32 9.78
N SER A 117 -0.87 -13.85 8.97
CA SER A 117 -0.31 -15.16 9.18
C SER A 117 1.14 -15.22 8.69
N ILE A 118 1.88 -16.14 9.28
CA ILE A 118 3.28 -16.35 8.90
C ILE A 118 3.38 -16.89 7.48
N SER A 119 2.40 -17.69 7.04
CA SER A 119 2.36 -18.23 5.69
C SER A 119 2.24 -17.14 4.65
N THR A 120 1.33 -16.20 4.89
CA THR A 120 1.15 -15.07 3.98
C THR A 120 2.40 -14.21 3.93
N PHE A 121 3.01 -13.99 5.10
CA PHE A 121 4.25 -13.25 5.19
C PHE A 121 5.35 -13.89 4.35
N ARG A 122 5.58 -15.18 4.54
CA ARG A 122 6.64 -15.88 3.82
C ARG A 122 6.44 -15.81 2.30
N ARG A 123 5.22 -16.02 1.83
CA ARG A 123 4.95 -15.96 0.41
C ARG A 123 5.23 -14.58 -0.17
N ALA A 124 4.75 -13.54 0.50
CA ALA A 124 4.98 -12.17 0.05
C ALA A 124 6.46 -11.82 0.07
N PHE A 125 7.15 -12.24 1.12
CA PHE A 125 8.57 -11.95 1.28
C PHE A 125 9.40 -12.62 0.18
N ILE A 126 9.14 -13.91 -0.07
CA ILE A 126 9.85 -14.65 -1.12
C ILE A 126 9.55 -14.03 -2.49
N LYS A 127 8.29 -13.68 -2.73
CA LYS A 127 7.91 -13.09 -4.01
C LYS A 127 8.68 -11.80 -4.28
N GLN A 128 8.92 -11.01 -3.25
CA GLN A 128 9.58 -9.71 -3.42
C GLN A 128 11.11 -9.80 -3.35
N THR A 129 11.65 -10.65 -2.50
CA THR A 129 13.10 -10.68 -2.23
C THR A 129 13.81 -11.90 -2.82
N GLY A 130 13.09 -12.97 -3.10
CA GLY A 130 13.67 -14.21 -3.60
C GLY A 130 14.20 -15.14 -2.52
N VAL A 131 14.15 -14.73 -1.25
CA VAL A 131 14.64 -15.55 -0.15
C VAL A 131 13.64 -15.57 1.00
N ILE A 132 13.75 -16.55 1.89
CA ILE A 132 12.90 -16.59 3.07
C ILE A 132 13.40 -15.57 4.11
N PRO A 133 12.51 -15.12 5.01
CA PRO A 133 12.90 -14.09 6.00
C PRO A 133 14.09 -14.44 6.86
N SER A 134 14.19 -15.70 7.30
CA SER A 134 15.31 -16.11 8.16
C SER A 134 16.64 -16.04 7.41
N GLU A 135 16.65 -16.38 6.14
CA GLU A 135 17.85 -16.25 5.33
C GLU A 135 18.24 -14.80 5.13
N TYR A 136 17.25 -13.96 4.89
CA TYR A 136 17.50 -12.53 4.73
C TYR A 136 18.17 -11.95 5.98
N ARG A 137 17.67 -12.31 7.15
CA ARG A 137 18.26 -11.87 8.43
C ARG A 137 19.68 -12.38 8.60
N ARG A 138 19.89 -13.66 8.31
CA ARG A 138 21.22 -14.29 8.48
C ARG A 138 22.23 -13.64 7.54
N ASP A 139 21.86 -13.45 6.28
CA ASP A 139 22.75 -12.89 5.28
C ASP A 139 23.11 -11.44 5.62
N GLY A 140 22.15 -10.68 6.11
CA GLY A 140 22.40 -9.33 6.57
C GLY A 140 23.39 -9.26 7.69
N ASN A 141 23.30 -10.20 8.65
CA ASN A 141 24.21 -10.24 9.77
C ASN A 141 25.60 -10.68 9.35
N GLU A 142 25.71 -11.54 8.35
CA GLU A 142 27.00 -12.02 7.86
C GLU A 142 27.72 -10.97 7.01
N SER A 143 27.00 -10.00 6.51
CA SER A 143 27.57 -8.95 5.63
C SER A 143 28.38 -7.90 6.38
N ILE A 144 28.39 -7.94 7.69
CA ILE A 144 29.08 -6.92 8.50
C ILE A 144 30.57 -7.19 8.65
#